data_6c3892f6ccdba7d4c991a14b05b24e8a
#
_entry.id   6c3892f6ccdba7d4c991a14b05b24e8a
#
_cell.length_a   1.000
_cell.length_b   1.000
_cell.length_c   1.000
_cell.angle_alpha   90.00
_cell.angle_beta   90.00
_cell.angle_gamma   90.00
#
_symmetry.space_group_name_H-M   'P 1'
#
loop_
_entity.id
_entity.type
_entity.pdbx_description
1 polymer ?
#
loop_
_entity_poly.entity_id
_entity_poly.type
_entity_poly.pdbx_seq_one_letter_code
_entity_poly.pdbx_strand_id
1 'polypeptide(L)'
;MLSSNGWRALVLSLALVPQAVADICATLEAGGIEIEKRISLAYQTDLTEYWSTACGDLKPTCIAAPSSAAEMAQVIKNLHDVETLFAIKSGGHNPNNGFASIQDGLLVSTKNLDQVDYNPEDHTAVIGPGLSWEEAQQGLAGTGRTIVGGRMGGVGVGGYMVGGGMSFLSSQYGWAANNVKDFEVVLANGSIVHATETENPDLFMSLKGGGNNFGVVTAYTMQTHPQDHKVWGGNYVYTADKASEILTAVRNFTDEYPDDKAAIIVTFERSLVIDLCILFLFYDGPEPPSGVFDEFTAIEHTSTTKTWDTYYDLLNHNNFFILKGQRYNIATETTPLPNKTVGTAPLEEYYEHFRDVTGSVLEVAGILGSIAFQPLPKTFSQRAKDRGGDLLDIPSDQPYIVIELNYSYGLSIDDSKVDAATVQLYQGMGNIVQKNIDKGLLPDVYRPLFMNDAYYRQDYWGRISPESKTLALKTRKAYDPEGFFQTRTSGGWRLKD
;
A
#
# COMPACT_ATOMS: atom_id res chain seq x y z
N MET A 1 -68.14 18.26 -2.21
CA MET A 1 -68.33 17.08 -1.32
C MET A 1 -67.01 16.32 -1.29
N LEU A 2 -66.44 16.32 -0.10
CA LEU A 2 -65.50 15.33 0.46
C LEU A 2 -64.20 14.99 -0.24
N SER A 3 -63.19 15.58 0.31
CA SER A 3 -61.78 15.26 0.41
C SER A 3 -61.50 13.83 0.85
N SER A 4 -60.50 13.18 0.34
CA SER A 4 -59.81 12.08 1.03
C SER A 4 -58.28 12.32 1.01
N ASN A 5 -57.77 12.71 2.17
CA ASN A 5 -56.38 12.81 2.49
C ASN A 5 -55.72 11.43 2.43
N GLY A 6 -54.79 11.23 1.52
CA GLY A 6 -53.88 10.09 1.48
C GLY A 6 -52.61 10.42 2.27
N TRP A 7 -52.52 10.01 3.50
CA TRP A 7 -51.27 9.94 4.26
C TRP A 7 -50.39 8.86 3.65
N ARG A 8 -49.32 9.24 2.95
CA ARG A 8 -48.22 8.34 2.63
C ARG A 8 -47.39 8.12 3.88
N ALA A 9 -47.54 6.96 4.44
CA ALA A 9 -46.64 6.48 5.49
C ALA A 9 -45.25 6.31 4.91
N LEU A 10 -44.30 7.08 5.40
CA LEU A 10 -42.87 6.92 5.14
C LEU A 10 -42.45 5.66 5.91
N VAL A 11 -42.36 4.52 5.21
CA VAL A 11 -41.78 3.30 5.79
C VAL A 11 -40.26 3.54 5.76
N LEU A 12 -39.71 3.95 6.93
CA LEU A 12 -38.30 3.81 7.18
C LEU A 12 -37.97 2.31 7.13
N SER A 13 -37.33 1.85 6.10
CA SER A 13 -36.68 0.55 6.09
C SER A 13 -35.48 0.62 7.04
N LEU A 14 -35.70 0.32 8.30
CA LEU A 14 -34.65 -0.09 9.21
C LEU A 14 -34.09 -1.41 8.63
N ALA A 15 -32.95 -1.34 7.95
CA ALA A 15 -32.19 -2.52 7.59
C ALA A 15 -31.92 -3.28 8.90
N LEU A 16 -32.51 -4.47 9.04
CA LEU A 16 -32.24 -5.37 10.15
C LEU A 16 -30.76 -5.74 10.09
N VAL A 17 -29.98 -5.15 10.99
CA VAL A 17 -28.59 -5.59 11.25
C VAL A 17 -28.67 -7.05 11.69
N PRO A 18 -27.89 -7.98 11.14
CA PRO A 18 -27.86 -9.35 11.63
C PRO A 18 -27.61 -9.35 13.15
N GLN A 19 -28.48 -10.00 13.91
CA GLN A 19 -28.46 -9.95 15.37
C GLN A 19 -27.11 -10.35 15.99
N ALA A 20 -26.43 -11.34 15.37
CA ALA A 20 -25.10 -11.80 15.77
C ALA A 20 -24.02 -10.69 15.73
N VAL A 21 -24.11 -9.74 14.79
CA VAL A 21 -23.12 -8.64 14.69
C VAL A 21 -23.42 -7.54 15.71
N ALA A 22 -24.69 -7.28 16.01
CA ALA A 22 -25.05 -6.35 17.10
C ALA A 22 -24.62 -6.91 18.47
N ASP A 23 -24.74 -8.23 18.66
CA ASP A 23 -24.35 -8.92 19.88
C ASP A 23 -22.84 -8.88 20.11
N ILE A 24 -22.01 -9.04 19.06
CA ILE A 24 -20.53 -8.94 19.19
C ILE A 24 -20.10 -7.53 19.60
N CYS A 25 -20.71 -6.47 19.03
CA CYS A 25 -20.39 -5.09 19.43
C CYS A 25 -20.66 -4.86 20.92
N ALA A 26 -21.82 -5.33 21.42
CA ALA A 26 -22.17 -5.21 22.82
C ALA A 26 -21.26 -6.04 23.74
N THR A 27 -20.87 -7.24 23.31
CA THR A 27 -19.97 -8.13 24.06
C THR A 27 -18.57 -7.48 24.20
N LEU A 28 -18.04 -6.93 23.13
CA LEU A 28 -16.73 -6.25 23.13
C LEU A 28 -16.77 -4.99 24.01
N GLU A 29 -17.85 -4.18 23.92
CA GLU A 29 -18.03 -2.98 24.75
C GLU A 29 -18.09 -3.35 26.24
N ALA A 30 -18.83 -4.41 26.58
CA ALA A 30 -18.89 -4.93 27.96
C ALA A 30 -17.56 -5.48 28.45
N GLY A 31 -16.70 -5.95 27.54
CA GLY A 31 -15.33 -6.39 27.78
C GLY A 31 -14.32 -5.25 27.92
N GLY A 32 -14.75 -3.99 27.79
CA GLY A 32 -13.92 -2.79 27.94
C GLY A 32 -13.28 -2.29 26.64
N ILE A 33 -13.57 -2.92 25.48
CA ILE A 33 -13.08 -2.45 24.19
C ILE A 33 -13.83 -1.19 23.76
N GLU A 34 -13.12 -0.18 23.29
CA GLU A 34 -13.74 1.02 22.69
C GLU A 34 -14.56 0.63 21.45
N ILE A 35 -15.86 0.99 21.47
CA ILE A 35 -16.80 0.70 20.37
C ILE A 35 -17.41 1.99 19.85
N GLU A 36 -17.21 2.24 18.57
CA GLU A 36 -17.86 3.33 17.86
C GLU A 36 -19.15 2.84 17.18
N LYS A 37 -20.25 3.49 17.52
CA LYS A 37 -21.58 3.15 17.01
C LYS A 37 -21.93 4.04 15.82
N ARG A 38 -22.73 3.57 14.89
CA ARG A 38 -23.14 4.29 13.65
C ARG A 38 -23.60 5.74 13.88
N ILE A 39 -24.13 6.05 15.06
CA ILE A 39 -24.62 7.39 15.43
C ILE A 39 -23.54 8.29 16.02
N SER A 40 -22.34 7.78 16.37
CA SER A 40 -21.28 8.55 17.00
C SER A 40 -20.50 9.37 15.98
N LEU A 41 -19.97 10.53 16.41
CA LEU A 41 -19.11 11.35 15.58
C LEU A 41 -17.82 10.61 15.21
N ALA A 42 -17.22 9.87 16.15
CA ALA A 42 -16.00 9.08 15.92
C ALA A 42 -16.19 8.08 14.77
N TYR A 43 -17.29 7.33 14.77
CA TYR A 43 -17.62 6.42 13.66
C TYR A 43 -17.70 7.15 12.31
N GLN A 44 -18.34 8.32 12.25
CA GLN A 44 -18.45 9.08 11.01
C GLN A 44 -17.09 9.60 10.57
N THR A 45 -16.25 10.06 11.49
CA THR A 45 -14.88 10.48 11.22
C THR A 45 -14.05 9.34 10.63
N ASP A 46 -14.04 8.16 11.27
CA ASP A 46 -13.30 6.98 10.78
C ASP A 46 -13.66 6.59 9.33
N LEU A 47 -14.93 6.80 8.93
CA LEU A 47 -15.37 6.52 7.56
C LEU A 47 -14.92 7.59 6.55
N THR A 48 -14.61 8.80 6.98
CA THR A 48 -14.13 9.88 6.10
C THR A 48 -12.61 9.87 5.91
N GLU A 49 -11.89 9.10 6.72
CA GLU A 49 -10.41 9.02 6.67
C GLU A 49 -9.86 8.06 5.62
N TYR A 50 -10.71 7.26 4.98
CA TYR A 50 -10.26 6.42 3.88
C TYR A 50 -9.73 7.26 2.71
N TRP A 51 -8.65 6.78 2.08
CA TRP A 51 -8.16 7.37 0.84
C TRP A 51 -9.23 7.33 -0.26
N SER A 52 -9.83 6.16 -0.49
CA SER A 52 -10.95 6.00 -1.41
C SER A 52 -12.30 6.18 -0.68
N THR A 53 -13.11 7.14 -1.11
CA THR A 53 -14.46 7.33 -0.57
C THR A 53 -15.35 6.09 -0.78
N ALA A 54 -15.07 5.27 -1.79
CA ALA A 54 -15.76 3.99 -2.01
C ALA A 54 -15.66 3.04 -0.81
N CYS A 55 -14.50 3.04 -0.10
CA CYS A 55 -14.33 2.27 1.13
C CYS A 55 -15.14 2.85 2.29
N GLY A 56 -15.20 4.19 2.39
CA GLY A 56 -16.02 4.90 3.40
C GLY A 56 -17.53 4.82 3.16
N ASP A 57 -17.97 4.47 1.94
CA ASP A 57 -19.37 4.21 1.63
C ASP A 57 -19.89 2.93 2.29
N LEU A 58 -19.02 1.96 2.56
CA LEU A 58 -19.38 0.75 3.30
C LEU A 58 -19.62 1.09 4.78
N LYS A 59 -20.68 0.53 5.33
CA LYS A 59 -21.17 0.87 6.68
C LYS A 59 -21.04 -0.35 7.60
N PRO A 60 -19.94 -0.47 8.37
CA PRO A 60 -19.83 -1.51 9.40
C PRO A 60 -20.94 -1.37 10.43
N THR A 61 -21.27 -2.45 11.13
CA THR A 61 -22.25 -2.41 12.22
C THR A 61 -21.75 -1.60 13.39
N CYS A 62 -20.48 -1.76 13.74
CA CYS A 62 -19.72 -0.92 14.66
C CYS A 62 -18.24 -0.98 14.30
N ILE A 63 -17.45 -0.11 14.93
CA ILE A 63 -15.97 -0.11 14.85
C ILE A 63 -15.46 -0.44 16.25
N ALA A 64 -14.63 -1.48 16.37
CA ALA A 64 -13.88 -1.79 17.58
C ALA A 64 -12.47 -1.23 17.45
N ALA A 65 -12.02 -0.48 18.45
CA ALA A 65 -10.71 0.17 18.46
C ALA A 65 -9.87 -0.31 19.66
N PRO A 66 -9.29 -1.53 19.61
CA PRO A 66 -8.43 -2.04 20.67
C PRO A 66 -7.15 -1.19 20.80
N SER A 67 -6.69 -0.98 22.05
CA SER A 67 -5.53 -0.16 22.41
C SER A 67 -4.29 -0.98 22.79
N SER A 68 -4.38 -2.29 22.75
CA SER A 68 -3.28 -3.20 23.10
C SER A 68 -3.41 -4.54 22.39
N ALA A 69 -2.31 -5.31 22.33
CA ALA A 69 -2.33 -6.70 21.83
C ALA A 69 -3.31 -7.58 22.64
N ALA A 70 -3.43 -7.33 23.95
CA ALA A 70 -4.36 -8.07 24.81
C ALA A 70 -5.82 -7.80 24.44
N GLU A 71 -6.19 -6.55 24.18
CA GLU A 71 -7.51 -6.17 23.70
C GLU A 71 -7.78 -6.71 22.29
N MET A 72 -6.80 -6.63 21.37
CA MET A 72 -6.92 -7.25 20.05
C MET A 72 -7.12 -8.76 20.16
N ALA A 73 -6.40 -9.45 21.06
CA ALA A 73 -6.58 -10.88 21.34
C ALA A 73 -7.99 -11.18 21.84
N GLN A 74 -8.56 -10.30 22.68
CA GLN A 74 -9.95 -10.42 23.14
C GLN A 74 -10.93 -10.26 21.96
N VAL A 75 -10.72 -9.30 21.05
CA VAL A 75 -11.54 -9.12 19.84
C VAL A 75 -11.52 -10.40 18.99
N ILE A 76 -10.34 -10.95 18.70
CA ILE A 76 -10.20 -12.16 17.87
C ILE A 76 -10.87 -13.38 18.54
N LYS A 77 -10.70 -13.58 19.85
CA LYS A 77 -11.37 -14.67 20.59
C LYS A 77 -12.89 -14.58 20.52
N ASN A 78 -13.45 -13.38 20.73
CA ASN A 78 -14.89 -13.19 20.62
C ASN A 78 -15.41 -13.41 19.19
N LEU A 79 -14.62 -13.04 18.17
CA LEU A 79 -14.96 -13.33 16.77
C LEU A 79 -14.96 -14.83 16.45
N HIS A 80 -14.19 -15.63 17.16
CA HIS A 80 -14.19 -17.10 17.02
C HIS A 80 -15.53 -17.72 17.43
N ASP A 81 -16.17 -17.14 18.45
CA ASP A 81 -17.41 -17.67 19.03
C ASP A 81 -18.67 -17.32 18.22
N VAL A 82 -18.55 -16.46 17.19
CA VAL A 82 -19.66 -15.98 16.37
C VAL A 82 -19.32 -16.04 14.88
N GLU A 83 -20.33 -16.25 14.03
CA GLU A 83 -20.14 -16.28 12.55
C GLU A 83 -20.21 -14.88 11.93
N THR A 84 -19.48 -13.92 12.47
CA THR A 84 -19.45 -12.54 11.97
C THR A 84 -18.24 -12.31 11.08
N LEU A 85 -18.45 -11.71 9.90
CA LEU A 85 -17.35 -11.22 9.06
C LEU A 85 -16.78 -9.95 9.68
N PHE A 86 -15.48 -9.75 9.47
CA PHE A 86 -14.79 -8.55 9.91
C PHE A 86 -13.75 -8.06 8.89
N ALA A 87 -13.34 -6.80 9.02
CA ALA A 87 -12.21 -6.22 8.35
C ALA A 87 -11.30 -5.54 9.36
N ILE A 88 -10.02 -5.39 9.03
CA ILE A 88 -9.06 -4.67 9.85
C ILE A 88 -8.62 -3.41 9.10
N LYS A 89 -8.79 -2.24 9.71
CA LYS A 89 -8.37 -0.94 9.21
C LYS A 89 -7.17 -0.44 10.00
N SER A 90 -6.09 -0.12 9.31
CA SER A 90 -5.00 0.74 9.77
C SER A 90 -5.23 2.14 9.18
N GLY A 91 -4.34 2.70 8.36
CA GLY A 91 -4.54 4.00 7.74
C GLY A 91 -5.61 4.09 6.64
N GLY A 92 -6.25 2.98 6.25
CA GLY A 92 -7.34 3.02 5.26
C GLY A 92 -6.92 3.41 3.84
N HIS A 93 -5.65 3.23 3.47
CA HIS A 93 -5.13 3.65 2.16
C HIS A 93 -5.36 2.62 1.04
N ASN A 94 -5.70 1.37 1.35
CA ASN A 94 -6.05 0.38 0.33
C ASN A 94 -7.43 0.68 -0.25
N PRO A 95 -7.57 1.01 -1.56
CA PRO A 95 -8.84 1.40 -2.15
C PRO A 95 -9.73 0.22 -2.55
N ASN A 96 -9.24 -1.02 -2.43
CA ASN A 96 -10.03 -2.20 -2.72
C ASN A 96 -11.14 -2.38 -1.68
N ASN A 97 -12.40 -2.23 -2.10
CA ASN A 97 -13.55 -2.38 -1.22
C ASN A 97 -13.56 -3.75 -0.52
N GLY A 98 -13.82 -3.73 0.78
CA GLY A 98 -13.87 -4.94 1.60
C GLY A 98 -12.52 -5.36 2.18
N PHE A 99 -11.37 -4.77 1.77
CA PHE A 99 -10.05 -5.12 2.32
C PHE A 99 -9.82 -4.51 3.71
N ALA A 100 -9.91 -3.20 3.81
CA ALA A 100 -9.85 -2.45 5.07
C ALA A 100 -11.21 -1.81 5.45
N SER A 101 -12.30 -2.24 4.82
CA SER A 101 -13.66 -1.74 4.99
C SER A 101 -14.65 -2.90 4.91
N ILE A 102 -15.86 -2.74 5.43
CA ILE A 102 -16.85 -3.81 5.45
C ILE A 102 -18.27 -3.25 5.48
N GLN A 103 -19.18 -3.91 4.78
CA GLN A 103 -20.61 -3.66 4.86
C GLN A 103 -21.25 -4.61 5.89
N ASP A 104 -21.94 -4.06 6.90
CA ASP A 104 -22.74 -4.78 7.89
C ASP A 104 -21.98 -5.86 8.71
N GLY A 105 -20.63 -5.78 8.77
CA GLY A 105 -19.76 -6.59 9.62
C GLY A 105 -19.11 -5.79 10.75
N LEU A 106 -18.15 -6.38 11.45
CA LEU A 106 -17.30 -5.68 12.43
C LEU A 106 -16.10 -5.06 11.72
N LEU A 107 -15.89 -3.75 11.89
CA LEU A 107 -14.61 -3.13 11.54
C LEU A 107 -13.72 -3.09 12.80
N VAL A 108 -12.50 -3.60 12.69
CA VAL A 108 -11.48 -3.50 13.75
C VAL A 108 -10.48 -2.43 13.32
N SER A 109 -10.44 -1.31 14.02
CA SER A 109 -9.52 -0.20 13.77
C SER A 109 -8.29 -0.33 14.67
N THR A 110 -7.10 -0.22 14.09
CA THR A 110 -5.85 -0.23 14.85
C THR A 110 -5.44 1.16 15.34
N LYS A 111 -6.28 2.18 15.19
CA LYS A 111 -5.94 3.59 15.45
C LYS A 111 -5.37 3.87 16.85
N ASN A 112 -5.77 3.08 17.85
CA ASN A 112 -5.28 3.22 19.23
C ASN A 112 -3.98 2.42 19.50
N LEU A 113 -3.44 1.74 18.48
CA LEU A 113 -2.11 1.13 18.50
C LEU A 113 -1.12 2.10 17.81
N ASP A 114 -0.84 3.22 18.46
CA ASP A 114 -0.20 4.42 17.92
C ASP A 114 1.15 4.77 18.57
N GLN A 115 1.77 3.77 19.24
CA GLN A 115 3.04 3.98 19.94
C GLN A 115 4.22 4.21 18.98
N VAL A 116 5.15 5.07 19.39
CA VAL A 116 6.51 5.21 18.84
C VAL A 116 7.50 5.21 20.00
N ASP A 117 8.14 4.06 20.25
CA ASP A 117 9.06 3.88 21.36
C ASP A 117 10.47 3.59 20.83
N TYR A 118 11.34 4.61 20.81
CA TYR A 118 12.73 4.48 20.37
C TYR A 118 13.61 3.95 21.48
N ASN A 119 14.36 2.88 21.18
CA ASN A 119 15.41 2.34 22.06
C ASN A 119 16.80 2.78 21.56
N PRO A 120 17.52 3.64 22.28
CA PRO A 120 18.84 4.09 21.88
C PRO A 120 19.95 3.04 22.08
N GLU A 121 19.71 1.97 22.86
CA GLU A 121 20.73 0.95 23.15
C GLU A 121 20.98 0.04 21.95
N ASP A 122 19.94 -0.35 21.25
CA ASP A 122 20.00 -1.24 20.07
C ASP A 122 19.59 -0.56 18.76
N HIS A 123 19.24 0.73 18.83
CA HIS A 123 18.78 1.51 17.69
C HIS A 123 17.55 0.93 17.00
N THR A 124 16.61 0.40 17.76
CA THR A 124 15.30 -0.01 17.29
C THR A 124 14.21 0.98 17.69
N ALA A 125 13.05 0.88 17.03
CA ALA A 125 11.85 1.59 17.46
C ALA A 125 10.64 0.67 17.35
N VAL A 126 9.80 0.63 18.37
CA VAL A 126 8.49 -0.01 18.32
C VAL A 126 7.51 0.97 17.70
N ILE A 127 6.87 0.55 16.60
CA ILE A 127 5.96 1.37 15.80
C ILE A 127 4.59 0.70 15.75
N GLY A 128 3.56 1.42 16.14
CA GLY A 128 2.17 0.96 16.12
C GLY A 128 1.58 0.92 14.71
N PRO A 129 0.74 -0.08 14.39
CA PRO A 129 0.06 -0.18 13.10
C PRO A 129 -1.00 0.91 12.87
N GLY A 130 -1.43 1.61 13.91
CA GLY A 130 -2.42 2.68 13.85
C GLY A 130 -1.90 3.98 13.26
N LEU A 131 -0.59 4.17 13.27
CA LEU A 131 0.08 5.38 12.77
C LEU A 131 0.05 5.50 11.24
N SER A 132 0.11 6.74 10.76
CA SER A 132 0.60 7.09 9.45
C SER A 132 2.13 7.16 9.44
N TRP A 133 2.75 7.18 8.23
CA TRP A 133 4.21 7.27 8.13
C TRP A 133 4.76 8.63 8.58
N GLU A 134 3.99 9.71 8.39
CA GLU A 134 4.40 11.03 8.92
C GLU A 134 4.40 11.05 10.46
N GLU A 135 3.38 10.45 11.11
CA GLU A 135 3.32 10.34 12.57
C GLU A 135 4.45 9.47 13.11
N ALA A 136 4.73 8.32 12.48
CA ALA A 136 5.81 7.44 12.86
C ALA A 136 7.19 8.13 12.74
N GLN A 137 7.44 8.89 11.66
CA GLN A 137 8.66 9.66 11.49
C GLN A 137 8.75 10.84 12.48
N GLN A 138 7.63 11.52 12.74
CA GLN A 138 7.56 12.60 13.72
C GLN A 138 7.87 12.11 15.12
N GLY A 139 7.43 10.90 15.49
CA GLY A 139 7.73 10.28 16.78
C GLY A 139 9.23 10.03 17.00
N LEU A 140 10.02 9.96 15.92
CA LEU A 140 11.49 9.84 15.98
C LEU A 140 12.21 11.20 15.96
N ALA A 141 11.49 12.32 15.94
CA ALA A 141 12.09 13.64 15.87
C ALA A 141 13.06 13.89 17.02
N GLY A 142 14.24 14.45 16.73
CA GLY A 142 15.28 14.73 17.70
C GLY A 142 16.16 13.54 18.09
N THR A 143 15.88 12.31 17.62
CA THR A 143 16.72 11.13 17.87
C THR A 143 17.92 11.04 16.93
N GLY A 144 17.93 11.79 15.80
CA GLY A 144 18.90 11.63 14.72
C GLY A 144 18.72 10.33 13.94
N ARG A 145 17.53 9.73 14.00
CA ARG A 145 17.22 8.43 13.38
C ARG A 145 15.97 8.52 12.52
N THR A 146 15.89 7.60 11.56
CA THR A 146 14.73 7.38 10.69
C THR A 146 14.42 5.89 10.57
N ILE A 147 13.25 5.57 10.04
CA ILE A 147 12.83 4.20 9.69
C ILE A 147 12.50 4.12 8.20
N VAL A 148 12.68 2.92 7.62
CA VAL A 148 12.31 2.64 6.23
C VAL A 148 10.80 2.49 6.15
N GLY A 149 10.13 3.42 5.45
CA GLY A 149 8.67 3.49 5.42
C GLY A 149 8.12 4.18 4.18
N GLY A 150 6.86 4.57 4.22
CA GLY A 150 6.14 5.15 3.08
C GLY A 150 6.80 6.39 2.50
N ARG A 151 6.55 6.63 1.23
CA ARG A 151 7.04 7.78 0.46
C ARG A 151 6.07 8.97 0.51
N MET A 152 4.85 8.70 0.95
CA MET A 152 3.78 9.67 1.22
C MET A 152 3.44 9.57 2.71
N GLY A 153 3.44 10.71 3.43
CA GLY A 153 3.29 10.73 4.88
C GLY A 153 1.94 10.22 5.38
N GLY A 154 0.86 10.48 4.64
CA GLY A 154 -0.50 10.09 5.03
C GLY A 154 -0.85 8.61 4.82
N VAL A 155 0.07 7.78 4.30
CA VAL A 155 -0.14 6.33 4.18
C VAL A 155 0.04 5.64 5.54
N GLY A 156 -0.87 4.72 5.90
CA GLY A 156 -0.81 3.99 7.17
C GLY A 156 0.27 2.93 7.23
N VAL A 157 0.83 2.72 8.42
CA VAL A 157 1.92 1.77 8.69
C VAL A 157 1.46 0.32 8.52
N GLY A 158 0.33 -0.10 9.15
CA GLY A 158 -0.01 -1.51 9.34
C GLY A 158 -0.12 -2.31 8.05
N GLY A 159 -1.02 -1.93 7.15
CA GLY A 159 -1.20 -2.64 5.87
C GLY A 159 -0.01 -2.53 4.93
N TYR A 160 0.68 -1.38 4.97
CA TYR A 160 1.87 -1.13 4.17
C TYR A 160 2.99 -2.13 4.48
N MET A 161 3.25 -2.39 5.76
CA MET A 161 4.32 -3.27 6.23
C MET A 161 4.11 -4.73 5.79
N VAL A 162 2.90 -5.26 5.93
CA VAL A 162 2.61 -6.66 5.57
C VAL A 162 2.56 -6.89 4.05
N GLY A 163 2.51 -5.82 3.24
CA GLY A 163 2.64 -5.86 1.78
C GLY A 163 4.08 -5.79 1.27
N GLY A 164 5.06 -5.59 2.16
CA GLY A 164 6.47 -5.37 1.83
C GLY A 164 6.91 -3.93 2.03
N GLY A 165 6.25 -2.97 1.40
CA GLY A 165 6.48 -1.53 1.54
C GLY A 165 7.73 -1.00 0.83
N MET A 166 7.54 -0.18 -0.21
CA MET A 166 8.62 0.44 -0.99
C MET A 166 8.89 1.88 -0.50
N SER A 167 10.12 2.16 -0.06
CA SER A 167 10.57 3.44 0.49
C SER A 167 11.52 4.17 -0.46
N PHE A 168 11.68 5.48 -0.29
CA PHE A 168 12.82 6.21 -0.86
C PHE A 168 14.17 5.72 -0.34
N LEU A 169 14.18 5.10 0.84
CA LEU A 169 15.38 4.52 1.46
C LEU A 169 15.65 3.06 1.04
N SER A 170 14.82 2.48 0.17
CA SER A 170 14.87 1.04 -0.13
C SER A 170 16.12 0.59 -0.85
N SER A 171 16.74 1.44 -1.68
CA SER A 171 18.01 1.10 -2.34
C SER A 171 19.17 0.95 -1.37
N GLN A 172 19.08 1.62 -0.20
CA GLN A 172 20.04 1.48 0.91
C GLN A 172 19.67 0.31 1.83
N TYR A 173 18.35 0.02 2.03
CA TYR A 173 17.91 -0.82 3.15
C TYR A 173 16.88 -1.90 2.78
N GLY A 174 16.52 -2.12 1.53
CA GLY A 174 15.49 -3.11 1.10
C GLY A 174 14.06 -2.63 1.38
N TRP A 175 13.11 -3.56 1.38
CA TRP A 175 11.71 -3.26 1.71
C TRP A 175 11.58 -2.76 3.16
N ALA A 176 10.54 -2.01 3.46
CA ALA A 176 10.23 -1.62 4.84
C ALA A 176 10.13 -2.85 5.76
N ALA A 177 9.47 -3.91 5.30
CA ALA A 177 9.34 -5.17 6.01
C ALA A 177 10.67 -5.89 6.30
N ASN A 178 11.72 -5.70 5.46
CA ASN A 178 13.04 -6.25 5.73
C ASN A 178 13.76 -5.56 6.91
N ASN A 179 13.26 -4.40 7.35
CA ASN A 179 13.81 -3.66 8.48
C ASN A 179 13.10 -3.95 9.81
N VAL A 180 12.10 -4.87 9.80
CA VAL A 180 11.47 -5.37 11.01
C VAL A 180 12.36 -6.40 11.67
N LYS A 181 12.54 -6.28 12.99
CA LYS A 181 13.24 -7.21 13.86
C LYS A 181 12.29 -8.14 14.59
N ASP A 182 11.10 -7.64 14.90
CA ASP A 182 10.05 -8.38 15.59
C ASP A 182 8.67 -7.88 15.19
N PHE A 183 7.78 -8.82 14.87
CA PHE A 183 6.36 -8.58 14.74
C PHE A 183 5.65 -9.12 16.00
N GLU A 184 4.96 -8.28 16.75
CA GLU A 184 3.98 -8.74 17.74
C GLU A 184 2.67 -9.05 17.01
N VAL A 185 2.19 -10.29 17.13
CA VAL A 185 1.09 -10.80 16.30
C VAL A 185 0.03 -11.48 17.15
N VAL A 186 -1.23 -11.12 16.93
CA VAL A 186 -2.40 -11.85 17.45
C VAL A 186 -2.82 -12.88 16.41
N LEU A 187 -2.71 -14.16 16.76
CA LEU A 187 -3.07 -15.29 15.91
C LEU A 187 -4.58 -15.57 15.87
N ALA A 188 -4.99 -16.47 14.98
CA ALA A 188 -6.40 -16.86 14.81
C ALA A 188 -7.07 -17.37 16.09
N ASN A 189 -6.34 -18.06 16.97
CA ASN A 189 -6.83 -18.54 18.26
C ASN A 189 -6.78 -17.48 19.38
N GLY A 190 -6.40 -16.24 19.05
CA GLY A 190 -6.23 -15.14 20.01
C GLY A 190 -4.99 -15.24 20.89
N SER A 191 -4.03 -16.11 20.61
CA SER A 191 -2.72 -16.04 21.27
C SER A 191 -1.87 -14.90 20.70
N ILE A 192 -1.07 -14.27 21.57
CA ILE A 192 -0.09 -13.25 21.20
C ILE A 192 1.24 -13.94 21.08
N VAL A 193 1.93 -13.75 19.95
CA VAL A 193 3.25 -14.32 19.68
C VAL A 193 4.18 -13.24 19.12
N HIS A 194 5.48 -13.46 19.30
CA HIS A 194 6.54 -12.71 18.63
C HIS A 194 7.06 -13.50 17.43
N ALA A 195 7.22 -12.83 16.31
CA ALA A 195 7.82 -13.41 15.11
C ALA A 195 9.11 -12.64 14.78
N THR A 196 10.25 -13.35 14.92
CA THR A 196 11.61 -12.85 14.70
C THR A 196 12.40 -13.81 13.81
N GLU A 197 13.63 -13.50 13.49
CA GLU A 197 14.53 -14.41 12.76
C GLU A 197 14.76 -15.76 13.50
N THR A 198 14.62 -15.77 14.83
CA THR A 198 14.90 -16.95 15.67
C THR A 198 13.69 -17.52 16.39
N GLU A 199 12.63 -16.72 16.56
CA GLU A 199 11.36 -17.15 17.15
C GLU A 199 10.26 -17.05 16.08
N ASN A 200 9.56 -18.16 15.83
CA ASN A 200 8.55 -18.27 14.75
C ASN A 200 9.06 -17.77 13.37
N PRO A 201 10.23 -18.25 12.89
CA PRO A 201 10.90 -17.69 11.71
C PRO A 201 10.11 -17.88 10.40
N ASP A 202 9.26 -18.89 10.29
CA ASP A 202 8.35 -19.09 9.17
C ASP A 202 7.24 -18.06 9.16
N LEU A 203 6.68 -17.70 10.32
CA LEU A 203 5.72 -16.60 10.47
C LEU A 203 6.39 -15.24 10.16
N PHE A 204 7.61 -15.03 10.69
CA PHE A 204 8.40 -13.83 10.44
C PHE A 204 8.62 -13.58 8.93
N MET A 205 9.00 -14.62 8.19
CA MET A 205 9.17 -14.53 6.75
C MET A 205 7.84 -14.29 6.04
N SER A 206 6.77 -15.00 6.45
CA SER A 206 5.46 -14.93 5.81
C SER A 206 4.74 -13.59 6.00
N LEU A 207 5.04 -12.85 7.06
CA LEU A 207 4.52 -11.49 7.30
C LEU A 207 5.14 -10.42 6.38
N LYS A 208 6.30 -10.71 5.77
CA LYS A 208 6.98 -9.81 4.83
C LYS A 208 6.46 -10.01 3.40
N GLY A 209 5.32 -9.43 3.07
CA GLY A 209 4.67 -9.56 1.76
C GLY A 209 3.50 -10.55 1.71
N GLY A 210 3.10 -11.18 2.83
CA GLY A 210 1.99 -12.13 2.86
C GLY A 210 0.61 -11.56 3.20
N GLY A 211 0.54 -10.25 3.45
CA GLY A 211 -0.72 -9.56 3.74
C GLY A 211 -1.40 -10.03 5.02
N ASN A 212 -2.73 -10.02 5.01
CA ASN A 212 -3.57 -10.32 6.18
C ASN A 212 -3.93 -11.82 6.31
N ASN A 213 -3.01 -12.73 5.99
CA ASN A 213 -3.31 -14.17 5.96
C ASN A 213 -2.89 -14.93 7.23
N PHE A 214 -2.08 -14.34 8.12
CA PHE A 214 -1.37 -15.09 9.17
C PHE A 214 -1.70 -14.64 10.60
N GLY A 215 -2.26 -13.45 10.77
CA GLY A 215 -2.55 -12.84 12.05
C GLY A 215 -2.76 -11.34 11.95
N VAL A 216 -3.00 -10.70 13.09
CA VAL A 216 -3.11 -9.26 13.22
C VAL A 216 -1.87 -8.73 13.90
N VAL A 217 -1.06 -7.94 13.19
CA VAL A 217 0.12 -7.32 13.78
C VAL A 217 -0.30 -6.15 14.66
N THR A 218 0.15 -6.13 15.89
CA THR A 218 -0.15 -5.10 16.91
C THR A 218 1.03 -4.19 17.21
N ALA A 219 2.25 -4.60 16.86
CA ALA A 219 3.44 -3.75 16.90
C ALA A 219 4.52 -4.25 15.93
N TYR A 220 5.34 -3.31 15.43
CA TYR A 220 6.53 -3.56 14.61
C TYR A 220 7.76 -3.04 15.34
N THR A 221 8.67 -3.90 15.78
CA THR A 221 10.00 -3.44 16.21
C THR A 221 10.89 -3.29 14.98
N MET A 222 11.20 -2.07 14.62
CA MET A 222 11.94 -1.74 13.40
C MET A 222 13.37 -1.32 13.69
N GLN A 223 14.31 -1.75 12.85
CA GLN A 223 15.64 -1.19 12.82
C GLN A 223 15.57 0.27 12.39
N THR A 224 16.17 1.18 13.18
CA THR A 224 16.33 2.58 12.79
C THR A 224 17.68 2.82 12.11
N HIS A 225 17.75 3.83 11.26
CA HIS A 225 18.95 4.21 10.51
C HIS A 225 19.39 5.63 10.85
N PRO A 226 20.68 5.97 10.77
CA PRO A 226 21.16 7.34 10.99
C PRO A 226 20.52 8.31 10.00
N GLN A 227 19.98 9.41 10.51
CA GLN A 227 19.49 10.54 9.72
C GLN A 227 19.62 11.83 10.53
N ASP A 228 20.84 12.15 10.91
CA ASP A 228 21.25 13.39 11.59
C ASP A 228 21.62 14.52 10.61
N HIS A 229 21.26 14.35 9.35
CA HIS A 229 21.52 15.26 8.25
C HIS A 229 20.21 15.65 7.52
N LYS A 230 20.27 16.77 6.79
CA LYS A 230 19.19 17.22 5.92
C LYS A 230 19.02 16.29 4.73
N VAL A 231 17.80 16.21 4.18
CA VAL A 231 17.51 15.51 2.93
C VAL A 231 17.18 16.50 1.82
N TRP A 232 17.44 16.10 0.57
CA TRP A 232 17.07 16.88 -0.60
C TRP A 232 15.95 16.17 -1.36
N GLY A 233 15.00 16.94 -1.91
CA GLY A 233 13.93 16.37 -2.72
C GLY A 233 12.82 17.35 -3.05
N GLY A 234 11.80 16.85 -3.68
CA GLY A 234 10.64 17.58 -4.18
C GLY A 234 10.22 17.04 -5.55
N ASN A 235 9.72 17.92 -6.42
CA ASN A 235 9.12 17.49 -7.67
C ASN A 235 9.66 18.29 -8.85
N TYR A 236 9.84 17.59 -10.00
CA TYR A 236 9.86 18.21 -11.32
C TYR A 236 8.52 17.92 -12.01
N VAL A 237 7.98 18.91 -12.68
CA VAL A 237 6.77 18.78 -13.49
C VAL A 237 7.10 19.07 -14.94
N TYR A 238 6.80 18.11 -15.80
CA TYR A 238 7.06 18.15 -17.24
C TYR A 238 5.73 18.12 -18.01
N THR A 239 5.74 18.66 -19.22
CA THR A 239 4.64 18.47 -20.18
C THR A 239 4.69 17.07 -20.79
N ALA A 240 3.55 16.53 -21.21
CA ALA A 240 3.43 15.15 -21.71
C ALA A 240 4.23 14.87 -23.01
N ASP A 241 4.57 15.90 -23.79
CA ASP A 241 5.41 15.78 -24.99
C ASP A 241 6.85 15.36 -24.68
N LYS A 242 7.28 15.46 -23.40
CA LYS A 242 8.59 15.00 -22.92
C LYS A 242 8.63 13.52 -22.54
N ALA A 243 7.55 12.75 -22.74
CA ALA A 243 7.44 11.38 -22.26
C ALA A 243 8.59 10.48 -22.71
N SER A 244 9.01 10.52 -24.00
CA SER A 244 10.09 9.67 -24.50
C SER A 244 11.45 10.02 -23.86
N GLU A 245 11.74 11.32 -23.67
CA GLU A 245 12.96 11.78 -22.99
C GLU A 245 12.96 11.32 -21.51
N ILE A 246 11.81 11.45 -20.81
CA ILE A 246 11.66 11.04 -19.42
C ILE A 246 11.81 9.52 -19.27
N LEU A 247 11.14 8.72 -20.12
CA LEU A 247 11.25 7.26 -20.09
C LEU A 247 12.67 6.78 -20.37
N THR A 248 13.42 7.50 -21.22
CA THR A 248 14.84 7.25 -21.44
C THR A 248 15.65 7.49 -20.16
N ALA A 249 15.43 8.62 -19.51
CA ALA A 249 16.10 8.93 -18.24
C ALA A 249 15.73 7.92 -17.13
N VAL A 250 14.46 7.50 -17.03
CA VAL A 250 14.03 6.45 -16.09
C VAL A 250 14.74 5.13 -16.35
N ARG A 251 14.80 4.70 -17.61
CA ARG A 251 15.48 3.46 -17.98
C ARG A 251 16.96 3.51 -17.60
N ASN A 252 17.67 4.60 -17.95
CA ASN A 252 19.08 4.78 -17.66
C ASN A 252 19.34 4.87 -16.16
N PHE A 253 18.55 5.67 -15.43
CA PHE A 253 18.64 5.79 -13.97
C PHE A 253 18.47 4.43 -13.29
N THR A 254 17.50 3.60 -13.73
CA THR A 254 17.23 2.28 -13.15
C THR A 254 18.37 1.28 -13.41
N ASP A 255 18.99 1.33 -14.62
CA ASP A 255 20.07 0.43 -15.03
C ASP A 255 21.40 0.76 -14.31
N GLU A 256 21.78 2.03 -14.33
CA GLU A 256 23.07 2.50 -13.81
C GLU A 256 23.02 2.74 -12.30
N TYR A 257 21.87 3.15 -11.80
CA TYR A 257 21.56 3.55 -10.43
C TYR A 257 22.76 4.25 -9.75
N PRO A 258 22.94 5.52 -10.01
CA PRO A 258 24.21 6.20 -9.79
C PRO A 258 24.59 6.37 -8.32
N ASP A 259 23.60 6.30 -7.40
CA ASP A 259 23.80 6.43 -5.95
C ASP A 259 22.65 5.77 -5.18
N ASP A 260 22.94 4.86 -4.24
CA ASP A 260 21.94 4.18 -3.41
C ASP A 260 21.12 5.14 -2.53
N LYS A 261 21.61 6.37 -2.30
CA LYS A 261 20.89 7.43 -1.58
C LYS A 261 19.83 8.14 -2.42
N ALA A 262 19.85 7.95 -3.74
CA ALA A 262 18.89 8.54 -4.65
C ALA A 262 17.66 7.64 -4.81
N ALA A 263 16.49 8.26 -5.00
CA ALA A 263 15.28 7.54 -5.40
C ALA A 263 14.35 8.44 -6.21
N ILE A 264 13.57 7.84 -7.10
CA ILE A 264 12.58 8.55 -7.92
C ILE A 264 11.25 7.79 -7.98
N ILE A 265 10.16 8.53 -8.26
CA ILE A 265 8.89 8.00 -8.76
C ILE A 265 8.52 8.88 -9.96
N VAL A 266 8.27 8.28 -11.11
CA VAL A 266 7.88 9.00 -12.32
C VAL A 266 6.42 8.70 -12.62
N THR A 267 5.54 9.69 -12.45
CA THR A 267 4.10 9.52 -12.59
C THR A 267 3.57 10.38 -13.74
N PHE A 268 3.03 9.74 -14.77
CA PHE A 268 2.29 10.43 -15.82
C PHE A 268 0.81 10.50 -15.45
N GLU A 269 0.24 11.69 -15.54
CA GLU A 269 -1.12 12.02 -15.17
C GLU A 269 -1.92 12.43 -16.39
N ARG A 270 -3.14 11.87 -16.55
CA ARG A 270 -4.02 12.19 -17.69
C ARG A 270 -5.48 12.32 -17.28
N SER A 271 -6.06 13.45 -17.68
CA SER A 271 -7.49 13.75 -17.67
C SER A 271 -7.89 14.55 -18.92
N LEU A 272 -9.08 15.13 -18.95
CA LEU A 272 -9.48 16.09 -20.02
C LEU A 272 -8.65 17.37 -20.00
N VAL A 273 -8.14 17.77 -18.83
CA VAL A 273 -7.48 19.08 -18.62
C VAL A 273 -6.05 18.95 -18.08
N ILE A 274 -5.65 17.76 -17.65
CA ILE A 274 -4.31 17.45 -17.14
C ILE A 274 -3.68 16.45 -18.11
N ASP A 275 -2.50 16.75 -18.61
CA ASP A 275 -1.64 15.84 -19.39
C ASP A 275 -0.18 16.24 -19.12
N LEU A 276 0.42 15.63 -18.11
CA LEU A 276 1.73 16.01 -17.59
C LEU A 276 2.43 14.81 -16.93
N CYS A 277 3.69 15.02 -16.58
CA CYS A 277 4.47 14.07 -15.77
C CYS A 277 4.95 14.77 -14.49
N ILE A 278 4.77 14.11 -13.34
CA ILE A 278 5.34 14.52 -12.05
C ILE A 278 6.45 13.53 -11.72
N LEU A 279 7.65 14.03 -11.59
CA LEU A 279 8.80 13.28 -11.09
C LEU A 279 9.03 13.65 -9.63
N PHE A 280 8.85 12.69 -8.72
CA PHE A 280 9.27 12.81 -7.32
C PHE A 280 10.74 12.44 -7.23
N LEU A 281 11.53 13.30 -6.61
CA LEU A 281 12.97 13.13 -6.40
C LEU A 281 13.26 13.11 -4.90
N PHE A 282 14.16 12.22 -4.53
CA PHE A 282 14.69 12.10 -3.18
C PHE A 282 16.19 11.83 -3.22
N TYR A 283 16.92 12.48 -2.32
CA TYR A 283 18.30 12.17 -2.01
C TYR A 283 18.52 12.21 -0.50
N ASP A 284 19.08 11.13 0.05
CA ASP A 284 19.40 11.00 1.48
C ASP A 284 20.69 11.75 1.82
N GLY A 285 20.60 13.06 1.76
CA GLY A 285 21.69 14.03 1.96
C GLY A 285 21.23 15.43 1.63
N PRO A 286 22.00 16.46 2.01
CA PRO A 286 21.58 17.86 1.84
C PRO A 286 21.54 18.32 0.38
N GLU A 287 22.27 17.65 -0.51
CA GLU A 287 22.34 17.95 -1.93
C GLU A 287 22.84 16.70 -2.69
N PRO A 288 22.20 16.32 -3.81
CA PRO A 288 22.69 15.21 -4.64
C PRO A 288 23.99 15.58 -5.34
N PRO A 289 24.95 14.63 -5.47
CA PRO A 289 26.14 14.83 -6.30
C PRO A 289 25.76 15.07 -7.77
N SER A 290 26.64 15.80 -8.49
CA SER A 290 26.51 15.94 -9.95
C SER A 290 26.49 14.56 -10.62
N GLY A 291 25.62 14.40 -11.63
CA GLY A 291 25.43 13.15 -12.36
C GLY A 291 24.25 12.30 -11.85
N VAL A 292 23.76 12.51 -10.62
CA VAL A 292 22.69 11.66 -10.05
C VAL A 292 21.36 11.88 -10.75
N PHE A 293 20.98 13.13 -11.01
CA PHE A 293 19.69 13.49 -11.64
C PHE A 293 19.87 14.31 -12.93
N ASP A 294 21.08 14.36 -13.50
CA ASP A 294 21.41 15.26 -14.62
C ASP A 294 20.55 15.00 -15.86
N GLU A 295 20.21 13.73 -16.18
CA GLU A 295 19.35 13.42 -17.33
C GLU A 295 17.94 13.99 -17.14
N PHE A 296 17.40 13.99 -15.93
CA PHE A 296 16.10 14.58 -15.63
C PHE A 296 16.14 16.11 -15.62
N THR A 297 17.22 16.68 -15.09
CA THR A 297 17.40 18.13 -15.01
C THR A 297 17.59 18.75 -16.40
N ALA A 298 18.15 18.02 -17.36
CA ALA A 298 18.36 18.48 -18.73
C ALA A 298 17.04 18.63 -19.53
N ILE A 299 15.97 17.94 -19.12
CA ILE A 299 14.65 18.07 -19.74
C ILE A 299 13.96 19.31 -19.18
N GLU A 300 13.33 20.13 -20.05
CA GLU A 300 12.63 21.34 -19.62
C GLU A 300 11.49 21.02 -18.62
N HIS A 301 11.52 21.64 -17.43
CA HIS A 301 10.60 21.37 -16.33
C HIS A 301 10.37 22.59 -15.43
N THR A 302 9.34 22.51 -14.60
CA THR A 302 9.20 23.36 -13.39
C THR A 302 9.61 22.56 -12.16
N SER A 303 10.15 23.21 -11.14
CA SER A 303 10.72 22.53 -9.96
C SER A 303 10.21 23.07 -8.64
N THR A 304 10.02 22.16 -7.67
CA THR A 304 9.80 22.46 -6.23
C THR A 304 10.91 21.89 -5.35
N THR A 305 12.00 21.36 -5.95
CA THR A 305 13.08 20.70 -5.19
C THR A 305 13.83 21.70 -4.31
N LYS A 306 14.15 21.25 -3.13
CA LYS A 306 14.95 21.98 -2.14
C LYS A 306 15.56 21.02 -1.10
N THR A 307 16.44 21.56 -0.25
CA THR A 307 16.89 20.88 0.96
C THR A 307 15.85 21.05 2.06
N TRP A 308 15.47 19.95 2.70
CA TRP A 308 14.54 19.86 3.82
C TRP A 308 15.32 19.62 5.11
N ASP A 309 14.83 20.15 6.23
CA ASP A 309 15.49 19.98 7.53
C ASP A 309 15.39 18.53 8.01
N THR A 310 14.28 17.84 7.71
CA THR A 310 14.05 16.44 8.08
C THR A 310 13.40 15.66 6.95
N TYR A 311 13.51 14.33 7.01
CA TYR A 311 12.77 13.43 6.10
C TYR A 311 11.24 13.57 6.30
N TYR A 312 10.78 13.78 7.54
CA TYR A 312 9.39 14.07 7.85
C TYR A 312 8.85 15.27 7.04
N ASP A 313 9.61 16.38 6.97
CA ASP A 313 9.16 17.57 6.23
C ASP A 313 8.93 17.29 4.75
N LEU A 314 9.79 16.45 4.14
CA LEU A 314 9.62 16.02 2.74
C LEU A 314 8.39 15.11 2.58
N LEU A 315 8.16 14.14 3.48
CA LEU A 315 6.98 13.28 3.44
C LEU A 315 5.68 14.09 3.56
N ASN A 316 5.67 15.07 4.46
CA ASN A 316 4.52 15.96 4.63
C ASN A 316 4.28 16.83 3.38
N HIS A 317 5.35 17.31 2.73
CA HIS A 317 5.24 18.01 1.45
C HIS A 317 4.60 17.12 0.37
N ASN A 318 4.99 15.85 0.29
CA ASN A 318 4.46 14.91 -0.69
C ASN A 318 2.97 14.62 -0.50
N ASN A 319 2.41 14.81 0.70
CA ASN A 319 0.97 14.63 0.96
C ASN A 319 0.09 15.54 0.08
N PHE A 320 0.62 16.66 -0.43
CA PHE A 320 -0.11 17.54 -1.36
C PHE A 320 -0.59 16.79 -2.62
N PHE A 321 0.10 15.73 -3.03
CA PHE A 321 -0.24 14.93 -4.21
C PHE A 321 -1.24 13.81 -3.92
N ILE A 322 -1.63 13.59 -2.66
CA ILE A 322 -2.69 12.65 -2.28
C ILE A 322 -4.03 13.39 -2.35
N LEU A 323 -4.75 13.21 -3.46
CA LEU A 323 -6.08 13.78 -3.59
C LEU A 323 -7.05 13.06 -2.65
N LYS A 324 -7.74 13.81 -1.78
CA LYS A 324 -8.78 13.27 -0.88
C LYS A 324 -10.16 13.48 -1.49
N GLY A 325 -11.13 12.65 -1.06
CA GLY A 325 -12.54 12.83 -1.45
C GLY A 325 -12.90 12.24 -2.82
N GLN A 326 -12.03 11.43 -3.39
CA GLN A 326 -12.24 10.71 -4.65
C GLN A 326 -12.46 9.21 -4.40
N ARG A 327 -13.02 8.53 -5.38
CA ARG A 327 -13.04 7.07 -5.48
C ARG A 327 -11.77 6.64 -6.21
N TYR A 328 -11.17 5.52 -5.81
CA TYR A 328 -9.90 5.06 -6.38
C TYR A 328 -9.94 3.60 -6.78
N ASN A 329 -9.30 3.29 -7.91
CA ASN A 329 -8.84 1.95 -8.27
C ASN A 329 -7.32 2.00 -8.44
N ILE A 330 -6.63 0.98 -7.95
CA ILE A 330 -5.18 0.82 -8.11
C ILE A 330 -4.89 -0.58 -8.66
N ALA A 331 -3.89 -0.70 -9.51
CA ALA A 331 -3.40 -1.97 -10.04
C ALA A 331 -1.89 -1.88 -10.28
N THR A 332 -1.23 -3.01 -10.47
CA THR A 332 0.23 -3.03 -10.64
C THR A 332 0.69 -4.05 -11.67
N GLU A 333 1.88 -3.84 -12.20
CA GLU A 333 2.64 -4.85 -12.94
C GLU A 333 4.13 -4.68 -12.61
N THR A 334 4.87 -5.78 -12.58
CA THR A 334 6.33 -5.76 -12.45
C THR A 334 6.94 -6.16 -13.78
N THR A 335 7.80 -5.30 -14.31
CA THR A 335 8.54 -5.56 -15.55
C THR A 335 10.04 -5.60 -15.29
N PRO A 336 10.79 -6.56 -15.88
CA PRO A 336 12.23 -6.44 -15.91
C PRO A 336 12.63 -5.24 -16.78
N LEU A 337 13.77 -4.64 -16.47
CA LEU A 337 14.25 -3.50 -17.22
C LEU A 337 14.75 -3.93 -18.62
N PRO A 338 14.35 -3.27 -19.73
CA PRO A 338 14.93 -3.52 -21.04
C PRO A 338 16.40 -3.11 -21.07
N ASN A 339 17.25 -3.91 -21.70
CA ASN A 339 18.67 -3.59 -21.83
C ASN A 339 18.92 -2.39 -22.74
N LYS A 340 20.16 -1.85 -22.72
CA LYS A 340 20.54 -0.66 -23.52
C LYS A 340 20.33 -0.83 -25.03
N THR A 341 20.45 -2.04 -25.57
CA THR A 341 20.28 -2.30 -27.00
C THR A 341 18.81 -2.20 -27.41
N VAL A 342 17.91 -2.68 -26.55
CA VAL A 342 16.45 -2.58 -26.75
C VAL A 342 15.97 -1.15 -26.54
N GLY A 343 16.61 -0.41 -25.62
CA GLY A 343 16.25 0.97 -25.28
C GLY A 343 14.93 1.05 -24.52
N THR A 344 14.13 2.07 -24.82
CA THR A 344 12.89 2.41 -24.11
C THR A 344 11.62 1.85 -24.72
N ALA A 345 11.70 1.22 -25.89
CA ALA A 345 10.51 0.78 -26.64
C ALA A 345 9.45 0.02 -25.81
N PRO A 346 9.81 -0.92 -24.88
CA PRO A 346 8.82 -1.52 -24.02
C PRO A 346 8.14 -0.52 -23.05
N LEU A 347 8.88 0.45 -22.50
CA LEU A 347 8.33 1.47 -21.59
C LEU A 347 7.38 2.41 -22.33
N GLU A 348 7.70 2.75 -23.58
CA GLU A 348 6.85 3.54 -24.46
C GLU A 348 5.54 2.77 -24.79
N GLU A 349 5.61 1.45 -25.10
CA GLU A 349 4.40 0.62 -25.29
C GLU A 349 3.51 0.62 -24.03
N TYR A 350 4.09 0.63 -22.81
CA TYR A 350 3.30 0.72 -21.56
C TYR A 350 2.61 2.07 -21.42
N TYR A 351 3.33 3.15 -21.70
CA TYR A 351 2.78 4.50 -21.64
C TYR A 351 1.68 4.71 -22.70
N GLU A 352 1.86 4.25 -23.93
CA GLU A 352 0.85 4.33 -24.97
C GLU A 352 -0.40 3.54 -24.60
N HIS A 353 -0.25 2.30 -24.09
CA HIS A 353 -1.39 1.50 -23.62
C HIS A 353 -2.16 2.20 -22.50
N PHE A 354 -1.48 2.80 -21.54
CA PHE A 354 -2.12 3.63 -20.52
C PHE A 354 -2.90 4.78 -21.14
N ARG A 355 -2.32 5.49 -22.10
CA ARG A 355 -3.00 6.60 -22.79
C ARG A 355 -4.25 6.15 -23.54
N ASP A 356 -4.18 5.04 -24.22
CA ASP A 356 -5.30 4.50 -25.01
C ASP A 356 -6.46 4.09 -24.11
N VAL A 357 -6.20 3.31 -23.06
CA VAL A 357 -7.25 2.87 -22.12
C VAL A 357 -7.84 4.06 -21.37
N THR A 358 -7.00 4.97 -20.84
CA THR A 358 -7.46 6.19 -20.16
C THR A 358 -8.28 7.07 -21.11
N GLY A 359 -7.88 7.14 -22.39
CA GLY A 359 -8.63 7.84 -23.43
C GLY A 359 -10.09 7.41 -23.56
N SER A 360 -10.39 6.14 -23.27
CA SER A 360 -11.75 5.58 -23.34
C SER A 360 -12.67 5.94 -22.17
N VAL A 361 -12.13 6.56 -21.11
CA VAL A 361 -12.88 6.93 -19.89
C VAL A 361 -12.78 8.41 -19.54
N LEU A 362 -12.23 9.25 -20.41
CA LEU A 362 -12.04 10.67 -20.14
C LEU A 362 -13.33 11.45 -19.86
N GLU A 363 -14.50 10.96 -20.31
CA GLU A 363 -15.78 11.56 -20.02
C GLU A 363 -16.33 11.25 -18.61
N VAL A 364 -15.71 10.33 -17.86
CA VAL A 364 -16.07 10.04 -16.47
C VAL A 364 -15.80 11.27 -15.60
N ALA A 365 -16.78 11.63 -14.76
CA ALA A 365 -16.71 12.83 -13.96
C ALA A 365 -15.55 12.81 -12.96
N GLY A 366 -14.63 13.77 -13.10
CA GLY A 366 -13.47 13.91 -12.22
C GLY A 366 -12.39 12.84 -12.42
N ILE A 367 -12.40 12.12 -13.57
CA ILE A 367 -11.39 11.11 -13.87
C ILE A 367 -9.99 11.73 -13.94
N LEU A 368 -9.06 11.11 -13.26
CA LEU A 368 -7.63 11.28 -13.43
C LEU A 368 -7.00 9.88 -13.48
N GLY A 369 -6.37 9.54 -14.59
CA GLY A 369 -5.61 8.32 -14.74
C GLY A 369 -4.14 8.59 -14.50
N SER A 370 -3.46 7.68 -13.82
CA SER A 370 -2.03 7.76 -13.53
C SER A 370 -1.32 6.46 -13.88
N ILE A 371 -0.11 6.57 -14.44
CA ILE A 371 0.85 5.48 -14.54
C ILE A 371 2.15 5.92 -13.88
N ALA A 372 2.59 5.19 -12.86
CA ALA A 372 3.85 5.48 -12.18
C ALA A 372 4.90 4.41 -12.46
N PHE A 373 6.10 4.83 -12.83
CA PHE A 373 7.28 3.98 -12.99
C PHE A 373 8.14 4.12 -11.73
N GLN A 374 8.32 3.01 -11.01
CA GLN A 374 9.01 2.94 -9.73
C GLN A 374 10.25 2.04 -9.89
N PRO A 375 11.46 2.62 -10.00
CA PRO A 375 12.69 1.86 -10.13
C PRO A 375 12.93 0.90 -8.97
N LEU A 376 13.32 -0.32 -9.31
CA LEU A 376 13.75 -1.36 -8.38
C LEU A 376 15.13 -1.86 -8.85
N PRO A 377 16.21 -1.15 -8.48
CA PRO A 377 17.57 -1.49 -8.92
C PRO A 377 18.06 -2.78 -8.26
N LYS A 378 19.12 -3.37 -8.77
CA LYS A 378 19.75 -4.58 -8.21
C LYS A 378 20.10 -4.43 -6.73
N THR A 379 20.57 -3.24 -6.34
CA THR A 379 20.95 -2.93 -4.97
C THR A 379 19.77 -3.07 -4.02
N PHE A 380 18.58 -2.63 -4.43
CA PHE A 380 17.37 -2.80 -3.63
C PHE A 380 17.09 -4.29 -3.31
N SER A 381 16.99 -5.14 -4.35
CA SER A 381 16.75 -6.57 -4.17
C SER A 381 17.88 -7.25 -3.39
N GLN A 382 19.13 -6.82 -3.60
CA GLN A 382 20.26 -7.33 -2.84
C GLN A 382 20.17 -6.97 -1.35
N ARG A 383 19.80 -5.71 -1.02
CA ARG A 383 19.60 -5.28 0.36
C ARG A 383 18.45 -6.03 1.05
N ALA A 384 17.38 -6.35 0.31
CA ALA A 384 16.30 -7.18 0.82
C ALA A 384 16.82 -8.58 1.23
N LYS A 385 17.62 -9.22 0.36
CA LYS A 385 18.25 -10.52 0.65
C LYS A 385 19.25 -10.46 1.81
N ASP A 386 20.11 -9.45 1.86
CA ASP A 386 21.09 -9.24 2.94
C ASP A 386 20.43 -9.10 4.32
N ARG A 387 19.12 -8.73 4.34
CA ARG A 387 18.30 -8.57 5.56
C ARG A 387 17.35 -9.75 5.80
N GLY A 388 17.71 -10.93 5.31
CA GLY A 388 16.98 -12.17 5.55
C GLY A 388 15.85 -12.47 4.56
N GLY A 389 15.63 -11.61 3.56
CA GLY A 389 14.63 -11.84 2.51
C GLY A 389 13.18 -11.56 2.94
N ASP A 390 12.27 -11.89 2.03
CA ASP A 390 10.83 -11.70 2.12
C ASP A 390 10.10 -12.66 1.15
N LEU A 391 8.76 -12.70 1.18
CA LEU A 391 7.98 -13.55 0.28
C LEU A 391 8.01 -13.11 -1.19
N LEU A 392 8.32 -11.85 -1.48
CA LEU A 392 8.41 -11.35 -2.86
C LEU A 392 9.62 -11.96 -3.57
N ASP A 393 10.71 -12.21 -2.85
CA ASP A 393 11.96 -12.87 -3.31
C ASP A 393 12.44 -12.40 -4.70
N ILE A 394 12.40 -11.09 -4.94
CA ILE A 394 12.79 -10.51 -6.23
C ILE A 394 14.28 -10.77 -6.48
N PRO A 395 14.68 -11.33 -7.65
CA PRO A 395 16.06 -11.56 -7.99
C PRO A 395 16.90 -10.27 -7.98
N SER A 396 18.15 -10.37 -7.53
CA SER A 396 19.09 -9.22 -7.47
C SER A 396 20.10 -9.17 -8.63
N ASP A 397 20.00 -10.10 -9.57
CA ASP A 397 20.91 -10.18 -10.72
C ASP A 397 20.57 -9.20 -11.84
N GLN A 398 19.37 -8.63 -11.82
CA GLN A 398 18.89 -7.64 -12.77
C GLN A 398 17.97 -6.60 -12.13
N PRO A 399 17.83 -5.40 -12.74
CA PRO A 399 16.90 -4.40 -12.25
C PRO A 399 15.48 -4.62 -12.79
N TYR A 400 14.50 -4.08 -12.06
CA TYR A 400 13.09 -4.08 -12.44
C TYR A 400 12.48 -2.69 -12.32
N ILE A 401 11.29 -2.54 -12.85
CA ILE A 401 10.39 -1.42 -12.59
C ILE A 401 9.07 -1.99 -12.09
N VAL A 402 8.58 -1.49 -10.96
CA VAL A 402 7.20 -1.69 -10.53
C VAL A 402 6.37 -0.58 -11.16
N ILE A 403 5.36 -0.96 -11.95
CA ILE A 403 4.41 -0.04 -12.57
C ILE A 403 3.18 0.01 -11.68
N GLU A 404 2.83 1.20 -11.18
CA GLU A 404 1.56 1.47 -10.53
C GLU A 404 0.60 2.08 -11.55
N LEU A 405 -0.63 1.64 -11.54
CA LEU A 405 -1.72 2.07 -12.40
C LEU A 405 -2.87 2.54 -11.52
N ASN A 406 -3.34 3.75 -11.71
CA ASN A 406 -4.32 4.35 -10.82
C ASN A 406 -5.40 5.11 -11.60
N TYR A 407 -6.65 5.01 -11.13
CA TYR A 407 -7.74 5.89 -11.52
C TYR A 407 -8.37 6.51 -10.27
N SER A 408 -8.47 7.84 -10.24
CA SER A 408 -9.35 8.56 -9.33
C SER A 408 -10.55 9.13 -10.09
N TYR A 409 -11.74 9.16 -9.48
CA TYR A 409 -12.98 9.65 -10.10
C TYR A 409 -14.01 10.05 -9.04
N GLY A 410 -15.04 10.80 -9.45
CA GLY A 410 -15.93 11.47 -8.50
C GLY A 410 -17.15 10.65 -8.06
N LEU A 411 -17.80 9.88 -8.95
CA LEU A 411 -19.15 9.38 -8.74
C LEU A 411 -19.26 7.85 -8.79
N SER A 412 -20.04 7.28 -7.86
CA SER A 412 -20.26 5.82 -7.79
C SER A 412 -21.01 5.23 -8.98
N ILE A 413 -21.73 6.04 -9.74
CA ILE A 413 -22.41 5.59 -10.96
C ILE A 413 -21.41 5.12 -12.03
N ASP A 414 -20.17 5.61 -11.94
CA ASP A 414 -19.08 5.28 -12.87
C ASP A 414 -18.23 4.07 -12.43
N ASP A 415 -18.49 3.51 -11.22
CA ASP A 415 -17.69 2.41 -10.64
C ASP A 415 -17.47 1.26 -11.62
N SER A 416 -18.55 0.77 -12.25
CA SER A 416 -18.46 -0.36 -13.19
C SER A 416 -17.66 -0.04 -14.45
N LYS A 417 -17.70 1.20 -14.92
CA LYS A 417 -16.96 1.65 -16.09
C LYS A 417 -15.48 1.77 -15.79
N VAL A 418 -15.13 2.38 -14.65
CA VAL A 418 -13.74 2.54 -14.21
C VAL A 418 -13.14 1.17 -13.82
N ASP A 419 -13.92 0.27 -13.18
CA ASP A 419 -13.50 -1.12 -12.92
C ASP A 419 -13.12 -1.83 -14.22
N ALA A 420 -13.96 -1.74 -15.25
CA ALA A 420 -13.67 -2.36 -16.55
C ALA A 420 -12.41 -1.77 -17.22
N ALA A 421 -12.21 -0.45 -17.14
CA ALA A 421 -11.00 0.19 -17.63
C ALA A 421 -9.76 -0.22 -16.83
N THR A 422 -9.87 -0.34 -15.51
CA THR A 422 -8.77 -0.84 -14.65
C THR A 422 -8.37 -2.26 -15.03
N VAL A 423 -9.35 -3.14 -15.27
CA VAL A 423 -9.10 -4.53 -15.73
C VAL A 423 -8.41 -4.53 -17.10
N GLN A 424 -8.90 -3.76 -18.06
CA GLN A 424 -8.28 -3.63 -19.37
C GLN A 424 -6.84 -3.11 -19.26
N LEU A 425 -6.60 -2.14 -18.37
CA LEU A 425 -5.30 -1.50 -18.19
C LEU A 425 -4.27 -2.50 -17.66
N TYR A 426 -4.51 -3.17 -16.52
CA TYR A 426 -3.50 -4.06 -15.96
C TYR A 426 -3.34 -5.36 -16.76
N GLN A 427 -4.41 -5.91 -17.35
CA GLN A 427 -4.31 -7.11 -18.20
C GLN A 427 -3.55 -6.80 -19.50
N GLY A 428 -3.83 -5.65 -20.11
CA GLY A 428 -3.10 -5.20 -21.30
C GLY A 428 -1.63 -4.95 -20.98
N MET A 429 -1.32 -4.37 -19.83
CA MET A 429 0.05 -4.17 -19.36
C MET A 429 0.79 -5.51 -19.24
N GLY A 430 0.22 -6.50 -18.54
CA GLY A 430 0.81 -7.84 -18.43
C GLY A 430 1.01 -8.53 -19.79
N ASN A 431 0.04 -8.36 -20.71
CA ASN A 431 0.15 -8.89 -22.08
C ASN A 431 1.29 -8.22 -22.88
N ILE A 432 1.51 -6.92 -22.71
CA ILE A 432 2.61 -6.20 -23.36
C ILE A 432 3.94 -6.68 -22.80
N VAL A 433 4.07 -6.85 -21.48
CA VAL A 433 5.27 -7.43 -20.86
C VAL A 433 5.57 -8.81 -21.47
N GLN A 434 4.58 -9.71 -21.50
CA GLN A 434 4.76 -11.06 -22.04
C GLN A 434 5.11 -11.03 -23.53
N LYS A 435 4.41 -10.23 -24.34
CA LYS A 435 4.73 -10.03 -25.77
C LYS A 435 6.20 -9.58 -25.99
N ASN A 436 6.72 -8.71 -25.13
CA ASN A 436 8.11 -8.24 -25.25
C ASN A 436 9.10 -9.33 -24.81
N ILE A 437 8.75 -10.17 -23.83
CA ILE A 437 9.53 -11.38 -23.50
C ILE A 437 9.56 -12.35 -24.69
N ASP A 438 8.42 -12.68 -25.26
CA ASP A 438 8.30 -13.60 -26.41
C ASP A 438 9.10 -13.14 -27.62
N LYS A 439 9.27 -11.82 -27.78
CA LYS A 439 10.13 -11.21 -28.81
C LYS A 439 11.61 -11.14 -28.45
N GLY A 440 12.00 -11.52 -27.23
CA GLY A 440 13.38 -11.40 -26.73
C GLY A 440 13.80 -9.94 -26.43
N LEU A 441 12.85 -9.01 -26.29
CA LEU A 441 13.12 -7.61 -25.93
C LEU A 441 13.23 -7.43 -24.42
N LEU A 442 12.61 -8.32 -23.65
CA LEU A 442 12.74 -8.40 -22.19
C LEU A 442 13.22 -9.81 -21.79
N PRO A 443 13.97 -9.97 -20.70
CA PRO A 443 14.33 -11.29 -20.19
C PRO A 443 13.11 -12.00 -19.61
N ASP A 444 13.05 -13.34 -19.80
CA ASP A 444 12.04 -14.18 -19.16
C ASP A 444 12.51 -14.53 -17.73
N VAL A 445 11.97 -13.81 -16.75
CA VAL A 445 12.39 -13.88 -15.36
C VAL A 445 11.20 -13.81 -14.42
N TYR A 446 11.41 -14.24 -13.17
CA TYR A 446 10.41 -14.14 -12.11
C TYR A 446 10.00 -12.67 -11.86
N ARG A 447 8.69 -12.43 -11.76
CA ARG A 447 8.08 -11.10 -11.67
C ARG A 447 6.87 -11.15 -10.72
N PRO A 448 7.04 -10.98 -9.40
CA PRO A 448 5.91 -10.93 -8.48
C PRO A 448 5.13 -9.61 -8.67
N LEU A 449 3.86 -9.61 -8.28
CA LEU A 449 3.12 -8.37 -8.12
C LEU A 449 3.54 -7.68 -6.81
N PHE A 450 3.56 -6.35 -6.79
CA PHE A 450 3.74 -5.59 -5.57
C PHE A 450 2.39 -5.43 -4.87
N MET A 451 2.21 -6.10 -3.72
CA MET A 451 0.90 -6.20 -3.04
C MET A 451 0.31 -4.84 -2.69
N ASN A 452 1.13 -3.87 -2.30
CA ASN A 452 0.64 -2.56 -1.86
C ASN A 452 -0.11 -1.80 -2.97
N ASP A 453 0.21 -2.08 -4.25
CA ASP A 453 -0.38 -1.42 -5.42
C ASP A 453 -1.31 -2.37 -6.20
N ALA A 454 -1.57 -3.59 -5.69
CA ALA A 454 -2.32 -4.59 -6.44
C ALA A 454 -3.84 -4.36 -6.40
N TYR A 455 -4.51 -4.68 -7.53
CA TYR A 455 -5.96 -4.64 -7.63
C TYR A 455 -6.57 -5.94 -7.11
N TYR A 456 -7.74 -5.88 -6.47
CA TYR A 456 -8.38 -7.06 -5.86
C TYR A 456 -8.64 -8.22 -6.82
N ARG A 457 -8.71 -7.96 -8.14
CA ARG A 457 -8.89 -8.98 -9.19
C ARG A 457 -7.57 -9.57 -9.68
N GLN A 458 -6.42 -9.03 -9.31
CA GLN A 458 -5.13 -9.58 -9.69
C GLN A 458 -4.82 -10.83 -8.86
N ASP A 459 -4.28 -11.86 -9.50
CA ASP A 459 -3.88 -13.10 -8.82
C ASP A 459 -2.50 -12.93 -8.17
N TYR A 460 -2.47 -12.33 -6.98
CA TYR A 460 -1.25 -12.11 -6.22
C TYR A 460 -0.50 -13.42 -5.97
N TRP A 461 -1.19 -14.43 -5.43
CA TRP A 461 -0.56 -15.70 -5.06
C TRP A 461 -0.17 -16.56 -6.27
N GLY A 462 -0.76 -16.37 -7.42
CA GLY A 462 -0.33 -16.97 -8.68
C GLY A 462 0.95 -16.37 -9.25
N ARG A 463 1.34 -15.17 -8.77
CA ARG A 463 2.55 -14.45 -9.19
C ARG A 463 3.69 -14.56 -8.19
N ILE A 464 3.48 -15.16 -7.02
CA ILE A 464 4.52 -15.46 -6.02
C ILE A 464 5.24 -16.76 -6.40
N SER A 465 6.56 -16.84 -6.10
CA SER A 465 7.37 -18.03 -6.40
C SER A 465 6.78 -19.30 -5.76
N PRO A 466 6.94 -20.48 -6.37
CA PRO A 466 6.44 -21.73 -5.81
C PRO A 466 7.02 -21.99 -4.40
N GLU A 467 8.26 -21.61 -4.16
CA GLU A 467 8.97 -21.77 -2.89
C GLU A 467 8.33 -20.87 -1.81
N SER A 468 8.19 -19.58 -2.09
CA SER A 468 7.55 -18.60 -1.18
C SER A 468 6.09 -18.96 -0.92
N LYS A 469 5.35 -19.39 -1.94
CA LYS A 469 3.96 -19.83 -1.78
C LYS A 469 3.85 -21.09 -0.93
N THR A 470 4.76 -22.05 -1.09
CA THR A 470 4.82 -23.28 -0.27
C THR A 470 5.09 -22.94 1.19
N LEU A 471 6.05 -22.04 1.46
CA LEU A 471 6.31 -21.53 2.81
C LEU A 471 5.05 -20.88 3.40
N ALA A 472 4.44 -19.97 2.69
CA ALA A 472 3.24 -19.27 3.12
C ALA A 472 2.08 -20.22 3.45
N LEU A 473 1.83 -21.24 2.61
CA LEU A 473 0.81 -22.28 2.85
C LEU A 473 1.11 -23.09 4.11
N LYS A 474 2.38 -23.50 4.30
CA LYS A 474 2.82 -24.22 5.50
C LYS A 474 2.61 -23.37 6.75
N THR A 475 3.03 -22.10 6.71
CA THR A 475 2.87 -21.14 7.81
C THR A 475 1.39 -20.93 8.14
N ARG A 476 0.54 -20.68 7.13
CA ARG A 476 -0.89 -20.56 7.35
C ARG A 476 -1.47 -21.78 8.08
N LYS A 477 -1.14 -22.99 7.62
CA LYS A 477 -1.63 -24.24 8.25
C LYS A 477 -1.15 -24.41 9.68
N ALA A 478 0.02 -23.89 10.02
CA ALA A 478 0.56 -23.95 11.38
C ALA A 478 -0.10 -22.97 12.35
N TYR A 479 -0.38 -21.72 11.89
CA TYR A 479 -0.85 -20.62 12.73
C TYR A 479 -2.35 -20.31 12.58
N ASP A 480 -2.99 -20.76 11.50
CA ASP A 480 -4.42 -20.68 11.24
C ASP A 480 -4.94 -21.97 10.61
N PRO A 481 -4.90 -23.11 11.33
CA PRO A 481 -5.27 -24.43 10.79
C PRO A 481 -6.73 -24.52 10.33
N GLU A 482 -7.62 -23.76 10.96
CA GLU A 482 -9.05 -23.73 10.65
C GLU A 482 -9.37 -22.74 9.49
N GLY A 483 -8.41 -21.93 9.08
CA GLY A 483 -8.61 -20.92 8.04
C GLY A 483 -9.49 -19.76 8.48
N PHE A 484 -9.40 -19.37 9.75
CA PHE A 484 -10.18 -18.29 10.33
C PHE A 484 -10.02 -16.99 9.55
N PHE A 485 -8.78 -16.54 9.31
CA PHE A 485 -8.54 -15.33 8.51
C PHE A 485 -8.92 -15.52 7.04
N GLN A 486 -8.88 -16.75 6.51
CA GLN A 486 -9.25 -17.03 5.13
C GLN A 486 -10.76 -16.89 4.88
N THR A 487 -11.58 -17.24 5.88
CA THR A 487 -13.04 -17.34 5.74
C THR A 487 -13.80 -16.22 6.41
N ARG A 488 -13.20 -15.55 7.42
CA ARG A 488 -13.87 -14.59 8.28
C ARG A 488 -13.53 -13.13 7.98
N THR A 489 -12.41 -12.86 7.31
CA THR A 489 -12.10 -11.50 6.88
C THR A 489 -12.75 -11.19 5.53
N SER A 490 -13.27 -9.96 5.37
CA SER A 490 -14.07 -9.58 4.21
C SER A 490 -13.27 -9.48 2.91
N GLY A 491 -12.01 -9.09 2.95
CA GLY A 491 -11.15 -8.88 1.78
C GLY A 491 -9.69 -9.29 2.02
N GLY A 492 -8.87 -9.18 0.99
CA GLY A 492 -7.48 -9.60 0.92
C GLY A 492 -7.27 -10.71 -0.12
N TRP A 493 -6.03 -10.88 -0.59
CA TRP A 493 -5.67 -11.99 -1.46
C TRP A 493 -5.55 -13.26 -0.62
N ARG A 494 -6.55 -14.15 -0.74
CA ARG A 494 -6.63 -15.36 0.09
C ARG A 494 -5.66 -16.42 -0.40
N LEU A 495 -4.87 -16.96 0.53
CA LEU A 495 -3.95 -18.05 0.29
C LEU A 495 -4.72 -19.38 0.31
N LYS A 496 -5.19 -19.80 -0.87
CA LYS A 496 -5.93 -21.06 -1.05
C LYS A 496 -4.97 -22.23 -1.21
N ASP A 497 -5.42 -23.42 -0.72
CA ASP A 497 -4.69 -24.69 -0.88
C ASP A 497 -4.51 -25.09 -2.34
#